data_4af20c5e7978d6e0aa9291ac2b81b5f6
#
_entry.id   4af20c5e7978d6e0aa9291ac2b81b5f6
#
_cell.length_a   1.000
_cell.length_b   1.000
_cell.length_c   1.000
_cell.angle_alpha   90.00
_cell.angle_beta   90.00
_cell.angle_gamma   90.00
#
_symmetry.space_group_name_H-M   'P 1'
#
loop_
_entity.id
_entity.type
_entity.pdbx_description
1 polymer ?
#
loop_
_entity_poly.entity_id
_entity_poly.type
_entity_poly.pdbx_seq_one_letter_code
_entity_poly.pdbx_strand_id
1 'polypeptide(L)'
;MSPSLRIANASAHRAQHICLPFESEAEQETALLSFVHEGLTRGKRCLFVGTRVAYEQLGVQLEEQGICALRAESRGALLFSTPEKEYLQDGVFDPNVVLSRIEGYINDALTDGFTGLCATGELMNVPSDDVWRQIVWYEAQINESFARQPFVALCRYPRTIVPPDRVQDVLRTHPVAIVRGETCDNPFYERADLALSDDSQARVDWQLRQLRVGNRVQRRLEEKTASAVTAAVELATELETLRSTIRDTRSS
;
A
#
# COMPACT_ATOMS: atom_id res chain seq x y z
N MET A 1 6.57 8.54 19.74
CA MET A 1 5.51 7.61 19.29
C MET A 1 5.47 7.72 17.77
N SER A 2 6.08 6.77 17.06
CA SER A 2 6.03 6.72 15.59
C SER A 2 4.58 6.48 15.16
N PRO A 3 4.08 7.18 14.13
CA PRO A 3 2.77 6.90 13.60
C PRO A 3 2.78 5.47 13.04
N SER A 4 2.00 4.59 13.66
CA SER A 4 1.75 3.25 13.14
C SER A 4 1.13 3.42 11.76
N LEU A 5 1.85 3.02 10.71
CA LEU A 5 1.33 2.95 9.36
C LEU A 5 0.15 1.96 9.43
N ARG A 6 -1.06 2.47 9.50
CA ARG A 6 -2.24 1.61 9.37
C ARG A 6 -2.35 1.28 7.89
N ILE A 7 -1.72 0.17 7.47
CA ILE A 7 -2.16 -0.48 6.25
C ILE A 7 -3.66 -0.68 6.45
N ALA A 8 -4.45 0.08 5.69
CA ALA A 8 -5.88 0.22 5.91
C ALA A 8 -6.50 -1.14 6.21
N ASN A 9 -7.50 -1.17 7.11
CA ASN A 9 -8.27 -2.37 7.48
C ASN A 9 -8.85 -3.06 6.22
N ALA A 10 -7.96 -3.62 5.41
CA ALA A 10 -8.33 -4.53 4.37
C ALA A 10 -8.91 -5.76 5.08
N SER A 11 -10.17 -6.03 4.83
CA SER A 11 -10.75 -7.33 5.15
C SER A 11 -9.72 -8.39 4.76
N ALA A 12 -9.41 -9.31 5.66
CA ALA A 12 -8.28 -10.24 5.65
C ALA A 12 -8.09 -11.08 4.34
N HIS A 13 -8.84 -10.82 3.29
CA HIS A 13 -8.95 -11.62 2.07
C HIS A 13 -8.94 -10.81 0.76
N ARG A 14 -8.56 -9.51 0.76
CA ARG A 14 -8.43 -8.75 -0.49
C ARG A 14 -6.98 -8.42 -0.78
N ALA A 15 -6.55 -8.68 -2.02
CA ALA A 15 -5.27 -8.22 -2.52
C ALA A 15 -5.17 -6.69 -2.40
N GLN A 16 -4.01 -6.21 -1.97
CA GLN A 16 -3.66 -4.80 -1.98
C GLN A 16 -2.39 -4.61 -2.79
N HIS A 17 -2.43 -3.67 -3.71
CA HIS A 17 -1.30 -3.28 -4.51
C HIS A 17 -0.98 -1.81 -4.21
N ILE A 18 0.15 -1.61 -3.55
CA ILE A 18 0.52 -0.34 -2.92
C ILE A 18 1.77 0.19 -3.62
N CYS A 19 1.77 1.44 -4.08
CA CYS A 19 2.99 2.11 -4.48
C CYS A 19 3.53 3.03 -3.38
N LEU A 20 4.85 3.10 -3.31
CA LEU A 20 5.60 4.04 -2.49
C LEU A 20 6.52 4.86 -3.41
N PRO A 21 6.06 5.99 -3.94
CA PRO A 21 6.93 6.97 -4.56
C PRO A 21 7.64 7.78 -3.47
N PHE A 22 8.93 7.55 -3.23
CA PHE A 22 9.69 8.16 -2.14
C PHE A 22 10.82 9.08 -2.61
N GLU A 23 11.21 10.04 -1.77
CA GLU A 23 12.29 11.00 -2.04
C GLU A 23 13.53 10.77 -1.15
N SER A 24 13.38 10.07 -0.03
CA SER A 24 14.48 9.81 0.92
C SER A 24 14.51 8.35 1.37
N GLU A 25 15.71 7.87 1.71
CA GLU A 25 15.90 6.54 2.29
C GLU A 25 15.09 6.37 3.59
N ALA A 26 15.04 7.39 4.45
CA ALA A 26 14.29 7.34 5.69
C ALA A 26 12.78 7.15 5.48
N GLU A 27 12.20 7.74 4.41
CA GLU A 27 10.80 7.52 4.03
C GLU A 27 10.58 6.07 3.60
N GLN A 28 11.46 5.55 2.76
CA GLN A 28 11.44 4.17 2.31
C GLN A 28 11.58 3.18 3.46
N GLU A 29 12.58 3.35 4.30
CA GLU A 29 12.86 2.46 5.43
C GLU A 29 11.68 2.39 6.41
N THR A 30 11.09 3.53 6.75
CA THR A 30 9.92 3.60 7.64
C THR A 30 8.74 2.82 7.08
N ALA A 31 8.42 3.01 5.80
CA ALA A 31 7.32 2.32 5.14
C ALA A 31 7.59 0.82 5.01
N LEU A 32 8.80 0.45 4.62
CA LEU A 32 9.25 -0.92 4.46
C LEU A 32 9.20 -1.71 5.77
N LEU A 33 9.77 -1.14 6.85
CA LEU A 33 9.73 -1.73 8.19
C LEU A 33 8.29 -1.98 8.63
N SER A 34 7.43 -0.98 8.53
CA SER A 34 6.02 -1.11 8.90
C SER A 34 5.31 -2.20 8.09
N PHE A 35 5.55 -2.26 6.79
CA PHE A 35 4.95 -3.24 5.89
C PHE A 35 5.35 -4.68 6.25
N VAL A 36 6.65 -4.94 6.42
CA VAL A 36 7.17 -6.28 6.74
C VAL A 36 6.77 -6.68 8.16
N HIS A 37 6.90 -5.77 9.12
CA HIS A 37 6.48 -6.00 10.51
C HIS A 37 5.00 -6.42 10.60
N GLU A 38 4.11 -5.68 9.92
CA GLU A 38 2.68 -6.00 9.91
C GLU A 38 2.40 -7.34 9.20
N GLY A 39 3.07 -7.61 8.07
CA GLY A 39 2.96 -8.89 7.39
C GLY A 39 3.31 -10.08 8.28
N LEU A 40 4.48 -10.04 8.94
CA LEU A 40 4.94 -11.08 9.85
C LEU A 40 4.02 -11.23 11.07
N THR A 41 3.57 -10.14 11.67
CA THR A 41 2.66 -10.14 12.82
C THR A 41 1.29 -10.75 12.48
N ARG A 42 0.83 -10.57 11.25
CA ARG A 42 -0.42 -11.19 10.74
C ARG A 42 -0.26 -12.62 10.24
N GLY A 43 0.90 -13.22 10.42
CA GLY A 43 1.19 -14.60 10.00
C GLY A 43 1.30 -14.77 8.49
N LYS A 44 1.63 -13.71 7.74
CA LYS A 44 1.93 -13.82 6.30
C LYS A 44 3.39 -14.20 6.09
N ARG A 45 3.68 -14.82 4.96
CA ARG A 45 5.04 -14.91 4.44
C ARG A 45 5.42 -13.56 3.83
N CYS A 46 6.61 -13.04 4.13
CA CYS A 46 7.12 -11.79 3.60
C CYS A 46 8.28 -12.09 2.64
N LEU A 47 8.17 -11.64 1.39
CA LEU A 47 9.22 -11.68 0.38
C LEU A 47 9.79 -10.28 0.21
N PHE A 48 11.05 -10.10 0.57
CA PHE A 48 11.80 -8.88 0.31
C PHE A 48 12.63 -9.05 -0.96
N VAL A 49 12.38 -8.21 -1.95
CA VAL A 49 13.17 -8.12 -3.18
C VAL A 49 13.95 -6.81 -3.18
N GLY A 50 15.28 -6.91 -3.17
CA GLY A 50 16.15 -5.75 -3.10
C GLY A 50 17.62 -6.10 -2.90
N THR A 51 18.41 -5.17 -2.38
CA THR A 51 19.82 -5.40 -2.10
C THR A 51 20.00 -6.16 -0.79
N ARG A 52 21.10 -6.91 -0.67
CA ARG A 52 21.47 -7.61 0.57
C ARG A 52 21.66 -6.63 1.74
N VAL A 53 22.28 -5.50 1.47
CA VAL A 53 22.50 -4.46 2.49
C VAL A 53 21.18 -3.93 3.06
N ALA A 54 20.23 -3.57 2.21
CA ALA A 54 18.91 -3.10 2.66
C ALA A 54 18.13 -4.18 3.42
N TYR A 55 18.29 -5.45 3.05
CA TYR A 55 17.69 -6.57 3.77
C TYR A 55 18.28 -6.76 5.17
N GLU A 56 19.59 -6.67 5.32
CA GLU A 56 20.27 -6.77 6.61
C GLU A 56 19.90 -5.60 7.53
N GLN A 57 19.81 -4.38 6.99
CA GLN A 57 19.31 -3.20 7.73
C GLN A 57 17.87 -3.41 8.21
N LEU A 58 16.98 -3.92 7.35
CA LEU A 58 15.61 -4.28 7.74
C LEU A 58 15.61 -5.31 8.88
N GLY A 59 16.50 -6.30 8.84
CA GLY A 59 16.65 -7.30 9.90
C GLY A 59 16.96 -6.67 11.26
N VAL A 60 17.89 -5.73 11.31
CA VAL A 60 18.23 -4.98 12.53
C VAL A 60 17.02 -4.18 13.04
N GLN A 61 16.31 -3.48 12.15
CA GLN A 61 15.14 -2.70 12.53
C GLN A 61 13.98 -3.59 13.03
N LEU A 62 13.79 -4.79 12.47
CA LEU A 62 12.81 -5.75 12.96
C LEU A 62 13.13 -6.26 14.37
N GLU A 63 14.42 -6.51 14.68
CA GLU A 63 14.86 -6.89 16.03
C GLU A 63 14.53 -5.79 17.06
N GLU A 64 14.73 -4.51 16.73
CA GLU A 64 14.35 -3.37 17.55
C GLU A 64 12.84 -3.30 17.82
N GLN A 65 12.03 -3.83 16.91
CA GLN A 65 10.56 -3.96 17.07
C GLN A 65 10.13 -5.29 17.70
N GLY A 66 11.06 -6.11 18.18
CA GLY A 66 10.79 -7.37 18.86
C GLY A 66 10.55 -8.57 17.95
N ILE A 67 10.83 -8.45 16.66
CA ILE A 67 10.76 -9.56 15.70
C ILE A 67 12.17 -10.06 15.40
N CYS A 68 12.45 -11.32 15.80
CA CYS A 68 13.71 -11.96 15.48
C CYS A 68 13.76 -12.36 13.99
N ALA A 69 14.52 -11.59 13.20
CA ALA A 69 14.65 -11.79 11.75
C ALA A 69 15.19 -13.18 11.40
N LEU A 70 16.23 -13.65 12.10
CA LEU A 70 16.79 -14.98 11.89
C LEU A 70 15.78 -16.12 12.15
N ARG A 71 14.92 -15.95 13.15
CA ARG A 71 13.83 -16.90 13.40
C ARG A 71 12.78 -16.85 12.32
N ALA A 72 12.44 -15.67 11.82
CA ALA A 72 11.50 -15.51 10.72
C ALA A 72 12.03 -16.18 9.44
N GLU A 73 13.31 -16.00 9.13
CA GLU A 73 13.99 -16.66 8.02
C GLU A 73 13.99 -18.20 8.16
N SER A 74 14.43 -18.70 9.32
CA SER A 74 14.51 -20.17 9.56
C SER A 74 13.18 -20.88 9.46
N ARG A 75 12.07 -20.15 9.67
CA ARG A 75 10.70 -20.67 9.51
C ARG A 75 10.13 -20.43 8.11
N GLY A 76 10.87 -19.82 7.19
CA GLY A 76 10.40 -19.43 5.87
C GLY A 76 9.33 -18.32 5.88
N ALA A 77 9.21 -17.60 7.01
CA ALA A 77 8.27 -16.47 7.12
C ALA A 77 8.83 -15.20 6.49
N LEU A 78 10.15 -15.03 6.47
CA LEU A 78 10.85 -13.92 5.82
C LEU A 78 11.80 -14.48 4.77
N LEU A 79 11.62 -14.09 3.52
CA LEU A 79 12.42 -14.50 2.38
C LEU A 79 13.15 -13.31 1.79
N PHE A 80 14.38 -13.53 1.36
CA PHE A 80 15.17 -12.56 0.59
C PHE A 80 15.34 -13.02 -0.85
N SER A 81 15.21 -12.09 -1.79
CA SER A 81 15.60 -12.29 -3.18
C SER A 81 16.15 -11.00 -3.79
N THR A 82 16.75 -11.09 -4.97
CA THR A 82 17.27 -9.93 -5.71
C THR A 82 16.37 -9.58 -6.88
N PRO A 83 16.37 -8.32 -7.35
CA PRO A 83 15.59 -7.91 -8.51
C PRO A 83 15.90 -8.73 -9.76
N GLU A 84 17.19 -9.08 -9.99
CA GLU A 84 17.60 -9.87 -11.13
C GLU A 84 16.96 -11.26 -11.13
N LYS A 85 16.88 -11.88 -9.94
CA LYS A 85 16.29 -13.21 -9.80
C LYS A 85 14.77 -13.17 -9.96
N GLU A 86 14.11 -12.15 -9.42
CA GLU A 86 12.64 -12.10 -9.39
C GLU A 86 12.05 -11.52 -10.68
N TYR A 87 12.68 -10.49 -11.25
CA TYR A 87 12.12 -9.79 -12.40
C TYR A 87 12.69 -10.21 -13.74
N LEU A 88 13.87 -10.84 -13.76
CA LEU A 88 14.51 -11.22 -15.01
C LEU A 88 14.51 -12.74 -15.22
N GLN A 89 14.35 -13.14 -16.47
CA GLN A 89 14.67 -14.47 -16.95
C GLN A 89 15.69 -14.34 -18.09
N ASP A 90 16.86 -14.94 -17.90
CA ASP A 90 17.98 -14.83 -18.84
C ASP A 90 18.34 -13.36 -19.18
N GLY A 91 18.20 -12.47 -18.17
CA GLY A 91 18.47 -11.04 -18.31
C GLY A 91 17.35 -10.22 -18.96
N VAL A 92 16.21 -10.83 -19.27
CA VAL A 92 15.05 -10.20 -19.92
C VAL A 92 13.88 -10.12 -18.93
N PHE A 93 13.21 -8.97 -18.87
CA PHE A 93 11.97 -8.83 -18.15
C PHE A 93 10.82 -9.46 -18.94
N ASP A 94 10.16 -10.47 -18.36
CA ASP A 94 8.94 -11.07 -18.91
C ASP A 94 7.82 -10.97 -17.85
N PRO A 95 6.80 -10.13 -18.08
CA PRO A 95 5.74 -9.90 -17.12
C PRO A 95 4.94 -11.16 -16.77
N ASN A 96 4.75 -12.08 -17.71
CA ASN A 96 4.01 -13.32 -17.45
C ASN A 96 4.80 -14.26 -16.53
N VAL A 97 6.12 -14.32 -16.69
CA VAL A 97 7.01 -15.08 -15.82
C VAL A 97 6.98 -14.52 -14.40
N VAL A 98 7.03 -13.19 -14.25
CA VAL A 98 6.96 -12.56 -12.93
C VAL A 98 5.61 -12.83 -12.25
N LEU A 99 4.48 -12.68 -12.95
CA LEU A 99 3.15 -13.00 -12.43
C LEU A 99 3.06 -14.47 -11.99
N SER A 100 3.58 -15.40 -12.79
CA SER A 100 3.59 -16.84 -12.44
C SER A 100 4.45 -17.13 -11.21
N ARG A 101 5.58 -16.45 -11.02
CA ARG A 101 6.41 -16.56 -9.80
C ARG A 101 5.64 -16.08 -8.56
N ILE A 102 4.96 -14.94 -8.66
CA ILE A 102 4.14 -14.42 -7.54
C ILE A 102 3.05 -15.44 -7.18
N GLU A 103 2.37 -16.01 -8.17
CA GLU A 103 1.37 -17.06 -7.93
C GLU A 103 1.98 -18.27 -7.21
N GLY A 104 3.16 -18.69 -7.63
CA GLY A 104 3.93 -19.75 -6.95
C GLY A 104 4.20 -19.40 -5.48
N TYR A 105 4.72 -18.21 -5.19
CA TYR A 105 4.96 -17.74 -3.82
C TYR A 105 3.70 -17.70 -2.96
N ILE A 106 2.56 -17.29 -3.54
CA ILE A 106 1.27 -17.27 -2.82
C ILE A 106 0.86 -18.71 -2.46
N ASN A 107 0.91 -19.64 -3.42
CA ASN A 107 0.54 -21.04 -3.23
C ASN A 107 1.46 -21.74 -2.21
N ASP A 108 2.77 -21.50 -2.30
CA ASP A 108 3.75 -22.03 -1.34
C ASP A 108 3.51 -21.48 0.08
N ALA A 109 3.20 -20.17 0.19
CA ALA A 109 2.87 -19.58 1.48
C ALA A 109 1.65 -20.24 2.13
N LEU A 110 0.59 -20.43 1.36
CA LEU A 110 -0.64 -21.08 1.85
C LEU A 110 -0.40 -22.56 2.20
N THR A 111 0.36 -23.27 1.39
CA THR A 111 0.71 -24.68 1.62
C THR A 111 1.51 -24.86 2.91
N ASP A 112 2.42 -23.92 3.20
CA ASP A 112 3.25 -23.91 4.41
C ASP A 112 2.52 -23.36 5.65
N GLY A 113 1.22 -23.06 5.54
CA GLY A 113 0.35 -22.64 6.64
C GLY A 113 0.39 -21.16 6.98
N PHE A 114 0.98 -20.31 6.12
CA PHE A 114 0.87 -18.86 6.26
C PHE A 114 -0.50 -18.36 5.80
N THR A 115 -0.91 -17.18 6.28
CA THR A 115 -2.20 -16.58 5.93
C THR A 115 -2.21 -15.90 4.55
N GLY A 116 -1.09 -15.92 3.83
CA GLY A 116 -0.90 -15.32 2.51
C GLY A 116 0.51 -14.78 2.33
N LEU A 117 0.71 -13.98 1.30
CA LEU A 117 1.98 -13.37 0.92
C LEU A 117 1.95 -11.85 1.07
N CYS A 118 3.01 -11.28 1.65
CA CYS A 118 3.42 -9.88 1.49
C CYS A 118 4.69 -9.85 0.64
N ALA A 119 4.70 -9.13 -0.48
CA ALA A 119 5.90 -8.96 -1.28
C ALA A 119 6.26 -7.49 -1.41
N THR A 120 7.54 -7.17 -1.32
CA THR A 120 8.01 -5.82 -1.58
C THR A 120 9.19 -5.85 -2.54
N GLY A 121 9.15 -4.98 -3.54
CA GLY A 121 10.18 -4.88 -4.56
C GLY A 121 10.45 -3.45 -4.95
N GLU A 122 11.62 -3.23 -5.52
CA GLU A 122 12.05 -1.96 -6.07
C GLU A 122 12.46 -2.17 -7.52
N LEU A 123 11.77 -1.50 -8.43
CA LEU A 123 12.12 -1.49 -9.83
C LEU A 123 13.13 -0.37 -10.07
N MET A 124 14.41 -0.73 -10.01
CA MET A 124 15.51 0.17 -10.30
C MET A 124 15.97 0.02 -11.76
N ASN A 125 16.30 1.14 -12.38
CA ASN A 125 17.04 1.19 -13.65
C ASN A 125 16.37 0.47 -14.84
N VAL A 126 15.25 1.01 -15.30
CA VAL A 126 14.55 0.50 -16.50
C VAL A 126 15.23 1.01 -17.78
N PRO A 127 15.82 0.12 -18.59
CA PRO A 127 16.73 0.50 -19.66
C PRO A 127 16.07 1.16 -20.88
N SER A 128 14.76 0.97 -21.09
CA SER A 128 14.06 1.48 -22.27
C SER A 128 12.57 1.69 -22.04
N ASP A 129 11.93 2.46 -22.91
CA ASP A 129 10.49 2.67 -22.88
C ASP A 129 9.69 1.40 -23.23
N ASP A 130 10.28 0.49 -24.02
CA ASP A 130 9.64 -0.81 -24.31
C ASP A 130 9.54 -1.67 -23.06
N VAL A 131 10.60 -1.74 -22.27
CA VAL A 131 10.58 -2.45 -20.98
C VAL A 131 9.66 -1.74 -20.01
N TRP A 132 9.63 -0.40 -20.00
CA TRP A 132 8.71 0.34 -19.15
C TRP A 132 7.25 0.03 -19.48
N ARG A 133 6.86 -0.03 -20.76
CA ARG A 133 5.49 -0.45 -21.16
C ARG A 133 5.13 -1.85 -20.66
N GLN A 134 6.07 -2.78 -20.68
CA GLN A 134 5.87 -4.13 -20.12
C GLN A 134 5.68 -4.09 -18.60
N ILE A 135 6.42 -3.22 -17.89
CA ILE A 135 6.25 -3.01 -16.46
C ILE A 135 4.87 -2.42 -16.16
N VAL A 136 4.43 -1.39 -16.88
CA VAL A 136 3.09 -0.81 -16.72
C VAL A 136 2.00 -1.87 -16.93
N TRP A 137 2.18 -2.73 -17.94
CA TRP A 137 1.28 -3.85 -18.17
C TRP A 137 1.26 -4.82 -16.99
N TYR A 138 2.43 -5.20 -16.50
CA TYR A 138 2.59 -6.08 -15.32
C TYR A 138 1.92 -5.50 -14.08
N GLU A 139 2.18 -4.24 -13.75
CA GLU A 139 1.60 -3.54 -12.60
C GLU A 139 0.06 -3.46 -12.68
N ALA A 140 -0.47 -3.23 -13.88
CA ALA A 140 -1.91 -3.24 -14.09
C ALA A 140 -2.50 -4.66 -13.90
N GLN A 141 -1.81 -5.71 -14.39
CA GLN A 141 -2.25 -7.10 -14.31
C GLN A 141 -2.21 -7.67 -12.87
N ILE A 142 -1.32 -7.21 -12.01
CA ILE A 142 -1.31 -7.59 -10.58
C ILE A 142 -2.71 -7.42 -9.96
N ASN A 143 -3.37 -6.31 -10.23
CA ASN A 143 -4.68 -6.01 -9.66
C ASN A 143 -5.77 -6.98 -10.11
N GLU A 144 -5.72 -7.43 -11.35
CA GLU A 144 -6.70 -8.36 -11.91
C GLU A 144 -6.38 -9.82 -11.52
N SER A 145 -5.11 -10.23 -11.69
CA SER A 145 -4.67 -11.61 -11.46
C SER A 145 -4.81 -12.03 -10.01
N PHE A 146 -4.54 -11.12 -9.07
CA PHE A 146 -4.52 -11.44 -7.65
C PHE A 146 -5.64 -10.79 -6.83
N ALA A 147 -6.67 -10.22 -7.46
CA ALA A 147 -7.78 -9.49 -6.81
C ALA A 147 -8.44 -10.25 -5.65
N ARG A 148 -8.45 -11.57 -5.68
CA ARG A 148 -9.08 -12.46 -4.70
C ARG A 148 -8.08 -13.29 -3.89
N GLN A 149 -6.80 -13.09 -4.11
CA GLN A 149 -5.74 -13.81 -3.41
C GLN A 149 -5.36 -13.11 -2.10
N PRO A 150 -4.89 -13.83 -1.08
CA PRO A 150 -4.39 -13.23 0.17
C PRO A 150 -2.99 -12.63 -0.03
N PHE A 151 -2.88 -11.69 -0.94
CA PHE A 151 -1.65 -11.07 -1.41
C PHE A 151 -1.64 -9.56 -1.16
N VAL A 152 -0.50 -9.05 -0.70
CA VAL A 152 -0.25 -7.60 -0.57
C VAL A 152 1.11 -7.31 -1.17
N ALA A 153 1.17 -6.35 -2.09
CA ALA A 153 2.41 -5.88 -2.68
C ALA A 153 2.70 -4.43 -2.27
N LEU A 154 3.97 -4.16 -1.96
CA LEU A 154 4.53 -2.81 -1.80
C LEU A 154 5.60 -2.58 -2.87
N CYS A 155 5.27 -1.84 -3.91
CA CYS A 155 6.16 -1.48 -5.00
C CYS A 155 6.80 -0.13 -4.71
N ARG A 156 8.15 -0.09 -4.70
CA ARG A 156 8.93 1.07 -4.28
C ARG A 156 9.54 1.78 -5.47
N TYR A 157 9.38 3.11 -5.55
CA TYR A 157 9.79 3.93 -6.68
C TYR A 157 10.56 5.17 -6.21
N PRO A 158 11.90 5.18 -6.29
CA PRO A 158 12.71 6.33 -5.92
C PRO A 158 12.48 7.49 -6.91
N ARG A 159 11.86 8.58 -6.47
CA ARG A 159 11.56 9.77 -7.30
C ARG A 159 12.81 10.53 -7.75
N THR A 160 13.94 10.24 -7.14
CA THR A 160 15.24 10.74 -7.57
C THR A 160 15.77 10.07 -8.84
N ILE A 161 15.24 8.88 -9.18
CA ILE A 161 15.66 8.06 -10.32
C ILE A 161 14.52 7.88 -11.32
N VAL A 162 13.31 7.64 -10.84
CA VAL A 162 12.13 7.40 -11.69
C VAL A 162 11.60 8.73 -12.22
N PRO A 163 11.56 8.95 -13.54
CA PRO A 163 11.07 10.18 -14.14
C PRO A 163 9.61 10.47 -13.81
N PRO A 164 9.18 11.75 -13.77
CA PRO A 164 7.82 12.13 -13.37
C PRO A 164 6.70 11.51 -14.20
N ASP A 165 6.90 11.33 -15.49
CA ASP A 165 5.93 10.66 -16.40
C ASP A 165 5.75 9.19 -16.02
N ARG A 166 6.82 8.49 -15.67
CA ARG A 166 6.75 7.11 -15.18
C ARG A 166 6.10 7.03 -13.78
N VAL A 167 6.29 8.01 -12.91
CA VAL A 167 5.55 8.10 -11.63
C VAL A 167 4.05 8.27 -11.87
N GLN A 168 3.63 8.99 -12.94
CA GLN A 168 2.20 9.05 -13.31
C GLN A 168 1.66 7.67 -13.70
N ASP A 169 2.40 6.88 -14.46
CA ASP A 169 2.01 5.50 -14.79
C ASP A 169 1.91 4.63 -13.54
N VAL A 170 2.84 4.77 -12.58
CA VAL A 170 2.78 4.10 -11.28
C VAL A 170 1.48 4.45 -10.55
N LEU A 171 1.12 5.72 -10.46
CA LEU A 171 -0.13 6.14 -9.82
C LEU A 171 -1.37 5.62 -10.56
N ARG A 172 -1.32 5.48 -11.89
CA ARG A 172 -2.44 4.91 -12.66
C ARG A 172 -2.66 3.42 -12.41
N THR A 173 -1.63 2.68 -12.02
CA THR A 173 -1.68 1.21 -11.87
C THR A 173 -1.85 0.74 -10.42
N HIS A 174 -1.73 1.60 -9.42
CA HIS A 174 -1.80 1.22 -8.01
C HIS A 174 -3.02 1.83 -7.30
N PRO A 175 -3.95 1.02 -6.76
CA PRO A 175 -5.13 1.53 -6.06
C PRO A 175 -4.83 2.21 -4.72
N VAL A 176 -3.64 1.96 -4.16
CA VAL A 176 -3.20 2.53 -2.88
C VAL A 176 -1.81 3.14 -3.04
N ALA A 177 -1.58 4.28 -2.41
CA ALA A 177 -0.27 4.91 -2.37
C ALA A 177 0.12 5.24 -0.93
N ILE A 178 1.42 5.14 -0.61
CA ILE A 178 1.99 5.70 0.61
C ILE A 178 2.69 7.00 0.24
N VAL A 179 2.27 8.09 0.84
CA VAL A 179 2.81 9.44 0.60
C VAL A 179 3.16 10.08 1.93
N ARG A 180 4.42 10.41 2.13
CA ARG A 180 4.92 11.01 3.39
C ARG A 180 4.49 10.24 4.65
N GLY A 181 4.53 8.91 4.58
CA GLY A 181 4.15 8.03 5.68
C GLY A 181 2.65 7.81 5.88
N GLU A 182 1.79 8.40 5.05
CA GLU A 182 0.35 8.19 5.09
C GLU A 182 -0.09 7.23 3.98
N THR A 183 -0.92 6.25 4.36
CA THR A 183 -1.56 5.36 3.39
C THR A 183 -2.83 6.02 2.84
N CYS A 184 -2.87 6.23 1.54
CA CYS A 184 -3.93 6.92 0.83
C CYS A 184 -4.62 6.00 -0.18
N ASP A 185 -5.96 6.01 -0.21
CA ASP A 185 -6.69 5.53 -1.38
C ASP A 185 -6.33 6.41 -2.57
N ASN A 186 -5.91 5.80 -3.66
CA ASN A 186 -5.40 6.55 -4.80
C ASN A 186 -6.51 6.92 -5.80
N PRO A 187 -6.91 8.20 -5.88
CA PRO A 187 -7.95 8.64 -6.81
C PRO A 187 -7.52 8.65 -8.29
N PHE A 188 -6.21 8.50 -8.55
CA PHE A 188 -5.66 8.43 -9.91
C PHE A 188 -5.60 7.00 -10.46
N TYR A 189 -5.93 6.00 -9.63
CA TYR A 189 -5.92 4.61 -10.04
C TYR A 189 -6.92 4.36 -11.18
N GLU A 190 -6.45 3.78 -12.26
CA GLU A 190 -7.23 3.30 -13.40
C GLU A 190 -7.25 1.76 -13.38
N ARG A 191 -8.39 1.16 -13.68
CA ARG A 191 -8.43 -0.29 -13.88
C ARG A 191 -7.57 -0.68 -15.08
N ALA A 192 -7.15 -1.93 -15.15
CA ALA A 192 -6.22 -2.41 -16.17
C ALA A 192 -6.72 -2.14 -17.60
N ASP A 193 -8.02 -2.31 -17.86
CA ASP A 193 -8.64 -2.04 -19.15
C ASP A 193 -8.49 -0.59 -19.61
N LEU A 194 -8.54 0.36 -18.66
CA LEU A 194 -8.34 1.78 -18.93
C LEU A 194 -6.86 2.16 -18.92
N ALA A 195 -6.10 1.69 -17.92
CA ALA A 195 -4.69 2.03 -17.76
C ALA A 195 -3.85 1.63 -18.99
N LEU A 196 -4.24 0.53 -19.64
CA LEU A 196 -3.58 -0.03 -20.83
C LEU A 196 -4.22 0.42 -22.16
N SER A 197 -5.25 1.25 -22.10
CA SER A 197 -5.97 1.74 -23.29
C SER A 197 -5.34 3.03 -23.82
N ASP A 198 -5.31 3.16 -25.14
CA ASP A 198 -4.99 4.42 -25.84
C ASP A 198 -6.23 5.31 -26.04
N ASP A 199 -7.41 4.89 -25.56
CA ASP A 199 -8.65 5.63 -25.68
C ASP A 199 -8.68 6.84 -24.75
N SER A 200 -8.30 7.99 -25.30
CA SER A 200 -8.31 9.26 -24.59
C SER A 200 -9.71 9.71 -24.13
N GLN A 201 -10.76 9.34 -24.90
CA GLN A 201 -12.14 9.69 -24.52
C GLN A 201 -12.59 8.91 -23.30
N ALA A 202 -12.34 7.60 -23.27
CA ALA A 202 -12.65 6.75 -22.12
C ALA A 202 -11.95 7.25 -20.85
N ARG A 203 -10.68 7.73 -20.97
CA ARG A 203 -9.93 8.29 -19.86
C ARG A 203 -10.52 9.61 -19.36
N VAL A 204 -10.90 10.51 -20.26
CA VAL A 204 -11.60 11.76 -19.89
C VAL A 204 -12.91 11.46 -19.17
N ASP A 205 -13.72 10.55 -19.68
CA ASP A 205 -14.98 10.17 -19.06
C ASP A 205 -14.77 9.55 -17.67
N TRP A 206 -13.71 8.78 -17.49
CA TRP A 206 -13.33 8.25 -16.17
C TRP A 206 -12.93 9.38 -15.22
N GLN A 207 -12.07 10.31 -15.63
CA GLN A 207 -11.64 11.47 -14.83
C GLN A 207 -12.84 12.32 -14.38
N LEU A 208 -13.78 12.61 -15.28
CA LEU A 208 -15.00 13.33 -14.94
C LEU A 208 -15.88 12.55 -13.93
N ARG A 209 -15.92 11.22 -14.01
CA ARG A 209 -16.59 10.42 -12.98
C ARG A 209 -15.88 10.50 -11.62
N GLN A 210 -14.54 10.48 -11.58
CA GLN A 210 -13.76 10.62 -10.33
C GLN A 210 -14.03 11.98 -9.66
N LEU A 211 -14.05 13.08 -10.40
CA LEU A 211 -14.40 14.39 -9.87
C LEU A 211 -15.78 14.40 -9.20
N ARG A 212 -16.77 13.74 -9.81
CA ARG A 212 -18.13 13.63 -9.24
C ARG A 212 -18.17 12.78 -7.98
N VAL A 213 -17.36 11.71 -7.91
CA VAL A 213 -17.24 10.85 -6.72
C VAL A 213 -16.59 11.64 -5.59
N GLY A 214 -15.45 12.27 -5.84
CA GLY A 214 -14.75 13.12 -4.87
C GLY A 214 -15.63 14.20 -4.27
N ASN A 215 -16.37 14.95 -5.12
CA ASN A 215 -17.29 15.97 -4.65
C ASN A 215 -18.42 15.41 -3.76
N ARG A 216 -18.95 14.21 -4.08
CA ARG A 216 -19.96 13.56 -3.23
C ARG A 216 -19.41 13.12 -1.87
N VAL A 217 -18.19 12.60 -1.84
CA VAL A 217 -17.52 12.21 -0.60
C VAL A 217 -17.27 13.45 0.26
N GLN A 218 -16.74 14.51 -0.32
CA GLN A 218 -16.50 15.79 0.37
C GLN A 218 -17.78 16.35 1.00
N ARG A 219 -18.87 16.44 0.24
CA ARG A 219 -20.15 16.89 0.76
C ARG A 219 -20.68 16.06 1.93
N ARG A 220 -20.56 14.72 1.83
CA ARG A 220 -20.99 13.83 2.94
C ARG A 220 -20.15 14.04 4.20
N LEU A 221 -18.86 14.30 4.06
CA LEU A 221 -17.98 14.59 5.19
C LEU A 221 -18.36 15.94 5.83
N GLU A 222 -18.60 16.96 5.04
CA GLU A 222 -19.06 18.27 5.52
C GLU A 222 -20.39 18.18 6.27
N GLU A 223 -21.38 17.46 5.73
CA GLU A 223 -22.67 17.22 6.38
C GLU A 223 -22.53 16.48 7.72
N LYS A 224 -21.71 15.41 7.75
CA LYS A 224 -21.43 14.68 8.99
C LYS A 224 -20.71 15.53 10.03
N THR A 225 -19.74 16.34 9.59
CA THR A 225 -18.98 17.22 10.48
C THR A 225 -19.91 18.29 11.05
N ALA A 226 -20.76 18.92 10.24
CA ALA A 226 -21.74 19.89 10.69
C ALA A 226 -22.72 19.27 11.71
N SER A 227 -23.24 18.09 11.43
CA SER A 227 -24.13 17.36 12.36
C SER A 227 -23.44 17.03 13.69
N ALA A 228 -22.19 16.57 13.65
CA ALA A 228 -21.42 16.27 14.86
C ALA A 228 -21.13 17.53 15.69
N VAL A 229 -20.82 18.66 15.05
CA VAL A 229 -20.61 19.94 15.73
C VAL A 229 -21.91 20.39 16.40
N THR A 230 -23.05 20.32 15.72
CA THR A 230 -24.37 20.67 16.30
C THR A 230 -24.65 19.81 17.54
N ALA A 231 -24.50 18.49 17.46
CA ALA A 231 -24.73 17.60 18.60
C ALA A 231 -23.77 17.89 19.77
N ALA A 232 -22.51 18.23 19.49
CA ALA A 232 -21.55 18.61 20.52
C ALA A 232 -21.93 19.90 21.24
N VAL A 233 -22.44 20.88 20.51
CA VAL A 233 -22.95 22.17 21.08
C VAL A 233 -24.18 21.92 21.96
N GLU A 234 -25.12 21.10 21.51
CA GLU A 234 -26.30 20.73 22.29
C GLU A 234 -25.94 20.04 23.63
N LEU A 235 -25.04 19.05 23.58
CA LEU A 235 -24.51 18.37 24.76
C LEU A 235 -23.80 19.32 25.74
N ALA A 236 -22.99 20.24 25.20
CA ALA A 236 -22.31 21.23 26.03
C ALA A 236 -23.31 22.14 26.78
N THR A 237 -24.38 22.57 26.10
CA THR A 237 -25.45 23.41 26.68
C THR A 237 -26.20 22.66 27.75
N GLU A 238 -26.54 21.38 27.52
CA GLU A 238 -27.20 20.52 28.54
C GLU A 238 -26.32 20.34 29.78
N LEU A 239 -25.01 20.10 29.58
CA LEU A 239 -24.06 19.97 30.67
C LEU A 239 -23.93 21.25 31.52
N GLU A 240 -23.94 22.42 30.90
CA GLU A 240 -23.92 23.70 31.60
C GLU A 240 -25.19 23.90 32.43
N THR A 241 -26.34 23.56 31.86
CA THR A 241 -27.64 23.62 32.54
C THR A 241 -27.67 22.70 33.77
N LEU A 242 -27.21 21.45 33.64
CA LEU A 242 -27.10 20.50 34.74
C LEU A 242 -26.16 20.97 35.84
N ARG A 243 -25.01 21.54 35.45
CA ARG A 243 -24.05 22.10 36.41
C ARG A 243 -24.63 23.28 37.22
N SER A 244 -25.40 24.15 36.58
CA SER A 244 -26.07 25.25 37.28
C SER A 244 -27.12 24.72 38.26
N THR A 245 -27.95 23.77 37.87
CA THR A 245 -28.97 23.15 38.70
C THR A 245 -28.38 22.48 39.96
N ILE A 246 -27.25 21.75 39.79
CA ILE A 246 -26.54 21.12 40.92
C ILE A 246 -25.96 22.16 41.88
N ARG A 247 -25.47 23.29 41.34
CA ARG A 247 -24.92 24.37 42.17
C ARG A 247 -25.99 25.04 43.01
N ASP A 248 -27.18 25.27 42.45
CA ASP A 248 -28.33 25.89 43.13
C ASP A 248 -28.90 24.98 44.22
N THR A 249 -28.96 23.66 43.98
CA THR A 249 -29.40 22.67 44.97
C THR A 249 -28.43 22.47 46.13
N ARG A 250 -27.14 22.83 46.01
CA ARG A 250 -26.17 22.76 47.09
C ARG A 250 -26.10 24.03 47.95
N SER A 251 -26.73 25.10 47.49
CA SER A 251 -26.73 26.42 48.16
C SER A 251 -28.04 26.68 48.93
N SER A 252 -29.02 25.77 48.82
CA SER A 252 -30.29 25.72 49.57
C SER A 252 -30.22 24.70 50.69
#